data_4a89d5901dfa56de44c23b1f06d842a3
#
_entry.id   4a89d5901dfa56de44c23b1f06d842a3
#
_cell.length_a   1.000
_cell.length_b   1.000
_cell.length_c   1.000
_cell.angle_alpha   90.00
_cell.angle_beta   90.00
_cell.angle_gamma   90.00
#
_symmetry.space_group_name_H-M   'P 1'
#
loop_
_entity.id
_entity.type
_entity.pdbx_description
1 polymer ?
#
loop_
_entity_poly.entity_id
_entity_poly.type
_entity_poly.pdbx_seq_one_letter_code
_entity_poly.pdbx_strand_id
1 'polypeptide(L)'
;VVGRSDVYKRQELDKYDYSKELIEVVDAADVIETGEPPVMAVRRKKESSLVKAMYLVKEGKADAFVSAGSSGAILVGGQTIVGRIKGVERPPMAPLIPTATGVSLLVDSGGNVDARPSFLVQWAKMGSIYMENILGIKNPRVAIVNIGLEEEKGNALVKETYPLLKE
;
A
#
# COMPACT_ATOMS: atom_id res chain seq x y z
N VAL A 1 11.41 -1.34 15.55
CA VAL A 1 11.41 0.00 14.93
C VAL A 1 12.66 0.19 14.09
N VAL A 2 12.51 0.43 12.79
CA VAL A 2 13.62 0.65 11.86
C VAL A 2 13.77 2.14 11.57
N GLY A 3 15.00 2.68 11.60
CA GLY A 3 15.19 4.07 11.24
C GLY A 3 16.62 4.57 11.43
N ARG A 4 16.87 5.76 10.84
CA ARG A 4 18.17 6.44 10.94
C ARG A 4 18.45 6.83 12.38
N SER A 5 19.68 6.58 12.83
CA SER A 5 20.16 6.82 14.19
C SER A 5 19.35 6.09 15.28
N ASP A 6 19.79 4.91 15.62
CA ASP A 6 19.25 4.12 16.73
C ASP A 6 19.38 4.86 18.07
N VAL A 7 20.41 5.70 18.23
CA VAL A 7 20.66 6.48 19.44
C VAL A 7 19.47 7.39 19.80
N TYR A 8 18.98 8.18 18.84
CA TYR A 8 17.81 9.06 19.09
C TYR A 8 16.53 8.30 19.39
N LYS A 9 16.34 7.14 18.73
CA LYS A 9 15.16 6.30 18.99
C LYS A 9 15.21 5.67 20.35
N ARG A 10 16.37 5.19 20.80
CA ARG A 10 16.55 4.67 22.16
C ARG A 10 16.36 5.75 23.20
N GLN A 11 16.92 6.94 22.99
CA GLN A 11 16.71 8.09 23.87
C GLN A 11 15.23 8.51 23.95
N GLU A 12 14.49 8.43 22.84
CA GLU A 12 13.08 8.73 22.85
C GLU A 12 12.27 7.64 23.57
N LEU A 13 12.57 6.37 23.34
CA LEU A 13 11.94 5.25 24.03
C LEU A 13 12.20 5.28 25.55
N ASP A 14 13.41 5.69 25.98
CA ASP A 14 13.78 5.77 27.40
C ASP A 14 12.96 6.80 28.21
N LYS A 15 12.20 7.67 27.52
CA LYS A 15 11.27 8.60 28.17
C LYS A 15 9.95 7.94 28.59
N TYR A 16 9.68 6.74 28.12
CA TYR A 16 8.42 6.02 28.32
C TYR A 16 8.67 4.70 29.06
N ASP A 17 7.70 4.30 29.85
CA ASP A 17 7.69 2.94 30.41
C ASP A 17 7.15 1.98 29.35
N TYR A 18 8.03 1.13 28.78
CA TYR A 18 7.68 0.16 27.76
C TYR A 18 8.37 -1.17 28.00
N SER A 19 7.77 -2.25 27.53
CA SER A 19 8.39 -3.57 27.57
C SER A 19 9.50 -3.67 26.54
N LYS A 20 10.75 -3.79 26.99
CA LYS A 20 11.94 -3.92 26.14
C LYS A 20 11.95 -5.21 25.31
N GLU A 21 11.16 -6.21 25.72
CA GLU A 21 11.02 -7.48 25.01
C GLU A 21 10.11 -7.35 23.76
N LEU A 22 9.22 -6.33 23.73
CA LEU A 22 8.27 -6.12 22.64
C LEU A 22 8.76 -5.12 21.59
N ILE A 23 9.85 -4.39 21.85
CA ILE A 23 10.36 -3.35 20.95
C ILE A 23 11.84 -3.57 20.66
N GLU A 24 12.16 -3.90 19.44
CA GLU A 24 13.52 -3.92 18.92
C GLU A 24 13.79 -2.70 18.03
N VAL A 25 14.96 -2.07 18.20
CA VAL A 25 15.42 -0.97 17.35
C VAL A 25 16.46 -1.48 16.38
N VAL A 26 16.15 -1.41 15.08
CA VAL A 26 17.06 -1.79 13.99
C VAL A 26 17.60 -0.52 13.35
N ASP A 27 18.93 -0.35 13.37
CA ASP A 27 19.58 0.80 12.76
C ASP A 27 19.53 0.77 11.22
N ALA A 28 19.36 1.95 10.63
CA ALA A 28 19.37 2.16 9.20
C ALA A 28 20.20 3.40 8.87
N ALA A 29 21.29 3.20 8.12
CA ALA A 29 22.26 4.24 7.82
C ALA A 29 21.73 5.31 6.83
N ASP A 30 20.66 5.01 6.08
CA ASP A 30 20.17 5.88 5.01
C ASP A 30 18.65 6.10 5.08
N VAL A 31 18.18 7.10 4.37
CA VAL A 31 16.74 7.49 4.28
C VAL A 31 16.40 7.73 2.81
N ILE A 32 15.23 7.28 2.38
CA ILE A 32 14.64 7.67 1.10
C ILE A 32 13.77 8.89 1.35
N GLU A 33 14.15 10.00 0.74
CA GLU A 33 13.42 11.26 0.83
C GLU A 33 12.17 11.23 -0.09
N THR A 34 11.14 11.99 0.27
CA THR A 34 9.85 11.99 -0.44
C THR A 34 9.98 12.43 -1.91
N GLY A 35 10.92 13.33 -2.22
CA GLY A 35 11.15 13.83 -3.57
C GLY A 35 12.04 12.96 -4.46
N GLU A 36 12.60 11.87 -3.95
CA GLU A 36 13.48 11.02 -4.74
C GLU A 36 12.71 10.12 -5.72
N PRO A 37 13.26 9.87 -6.95
CA PRO A 37 12.68 8.89 -7.86
C PRO A 37 12.58 7.50 -7.22
N PRO A 38 11.37 6.96 -6.99
CA PRO A 38 11.17 5.79 -6.13
C PRO A 38 11.94 4.54 -6.56
N VAL A 39 11.95 4.24 -7.87
CA VAL A 39 12.62 3.04 -8.40
C VAL A 39 14.14 3.10 -8.15
N MET A 40 14.73 4.26 -8.38
CA MET A 40 16.18 4.44 -8.20
C MET A 40 16.54 4.47 -6.71
N ALA A 41 15.72 5.11 -5.88
CA ALA A 41 15.94 5.21 -4.45
C ALA A 41 15.91 3.82 -3.80
N VAL A 42 14.87 3.01 -4.04
CA VAL A 42 14.76 1.64 -3.52
C VAL A 42 15.92 0.75 -4.00
N ARG A 43 16.36 0.92 -5.25
CA ARG A 43 17.44 0.11 -5.80
C ARG A 43 18.81 0.46 -5.22
N ARG A 44 19.08 1.76 -4.98
CA ARG A 44 20.40 2.25 -4.56
C ARG A 44 20.56 2.29 -3.04
N LYS A 45 19.52 2.72 -2.32
CA LYS A 45 19.55 2.94 -0.86
C LYS A 45 19.13 1.71 -0.08
N LYS A 46 19.90 0.63 -0.20
CA LYS A 46 19.58 -0.64 0.45
C LYS A 46 19.65 -0.58 1.97
N GLU A 47 20.47 0.34 2.51
CA GLU A 47 20.60 0.59 3.94
C GLU A 47 19.56 1.57 4.49
N SER A 48 18.59 2.00 3.65
CA SER A 48 17.52 2.87 4.12
C SER A 48 16.52 2.12 5.02
N SER A 49 15.95 2.87 5.95
CA SER A 49 14.97 2.33 6.90
C SER A 49 13.79 1.64 6.21
N LEU A 50 13.31 2.20 5.10
CA LEU A 50 12.22 1.64 4.31
C LEU A 50 12.60 0.28 3.70
N VAL A 51 13.75 0.20 3.06
CA VAL A 51 14.21 -1.03 2.41
C VAL A 51 14.52 -2.12 3.45
N LYS A 52 15.21 -1.79 4.55
CA LYS A 52 15.46 -2.74 5.64
C LYS A 52 14.18 -3.30 6.24
N ALA A 53 13.21 -2.43 6.54
CA ALA A 53 11.93 -2.86 7.10
C ALA A 53 11.16 -3.81 6.16
N MET A 54 11.19 -3.56 4.84
CA MET A 54 10.58 -4.48 3.87
C MET A 54 11.30 -5.83 3.78
N TYR A 55 12.63 -5.86 3.94
CA TYR A 55 13.35 -7.13 4.01
C TYR A 55 13.00 -7.92 5.27
N LEU A 56 12.76 -7.28 6.41
CA LEU A 56 12.30 -7.99 7.62
C LEU A 56 10.97 -8.72 7.36
N VAL A 57 10.05 -8.09 6.64
CA VAL A 57 8.79 -8.75 6.25
C VAL A 57 9.06 -9.89 5.26
N LYS A 58 9.88 -9.66 4.23
CA LYS A 58 10.22 -10.69 3.23
C LYS A 58 10.86 -11.93 3.86
N GLU A 59 11.69 -11.73 4.86
CA GLU A 59 12.42 -12.80 5.58
C GLU A 59 11.58 -13.46 6.68
N GLY A 60 10.32 -13.06 6.85
CA GLY A 60 9.44 -13.58 7.91
C GLY A 60 9.85 -13.19 9.32
N LYS A 61 10.66 -12.14 9.47
CA LYS A 61 11.06 -11.57 10.77
C LYS A 61 10.07 -10.53 11.28
N ALA A 62 9.12 -10.11 10.43
CA ALA A 62 8.02 -9.22 10.77
C ALA A 62 6.78 -9.62 9.95
N ASP A 63 5.61 -9.51 10.54
CA ASP A 63 4.32 -9.86 9.91
C ASP A 63 3.74 -8.71 9.10
N ALA A 64 4.14 -7.48 9.41
CA ALA A 64 3.65 -6.27 8.75
C ALA A 64 4.70 -5.17 8.70
N PHE A 65 4.47 -4.22 7.80
CA PHE A 65 5.28 -3.03 7.60
C PHE A 65 4.40 -1.79 7.65
N VAL A 66 4.77 -0.81 8.48
CA VAL A 66 4.09 0.48 8.59
C VAL A 66 5.11 1.60 8.38
N SER A 67 4.79 2.56 7.54
CA SER A 67 5.67 3.68 7.22
C SER A 67 4.89 4.94 6.86
N ALA A 68 5.38 6.08 7.31
CA ALA A 68 4.94 7.41 6.89
C ALA A 68 5.88 8.03 5.81
N GLY A 69 6.73 7.21 5.18
CA GLY A 69 7.70 7.65 4.17
C GLY A 69 7.09 7.84 2.77
N SER A 70 7.96 7.86 1.75
CA SER A 70 7.56 8.00 0.34
C SER A 70 6.63 6.86 -0.09
N SER A 71 5.37 7.19 -0.41
CA SER A 71 4.37 6.22 -0.90
C SER A 71 4.81 5.53 -2.20
N GLY A 72 5.46 6.25 -3.10
CA GLY A 72 6.04 5.68 -4.31
C GLY A 72 7.13 4.64 -4.02
N ALA A 73 8.01 4.91 -3.05
CA ALA A 73 9.03 3.96 -2.62
C ALA A 73 8.42 2.74 -1.92
N ILE A 74 7.35 2.93 -1.14
CA ILE A 74 6.60 1.84 -0.51
C ILE A 74 6.00 0.93 -1.59
N LEU A 75 5.35 1.50 -2.58
CA LEU A 75 4.73 0.73 -3.68
C LEU A 75 5.78 -0.04 -4.49
N VAL A 76 6.89 0.61 -4.86
CA VAL A 76 8.00 -0.03 -5.58
C VAL A 76 8.64 -1.13 -4.75
N GLY A 77 8.95 -0.86 -3.49
CA GLY A 77 9.56 -1.85 -2.58
C GLY A 77 8.63 -3.02 -2.30
N GLY A 78 7.34 -2.77 -2.12
CA GLY A 78 6.32 -3.81 -1.99
C GLY A 78 6.32 -4.75 -3.20
N GLN A 79 6.38 -4.21 -4.41
CA GLN A 79 6.41 -5.01 -5.64
C GLN A 79 7.73 -5.77 -5.85
N THR A 80 8.86 -5.18 -5.51
CA THR A 80 10.19 -5.69 -5.91
C THR A 80 10.92 -6.44 -4.81
N ILE A 81 10.67 -6.09 -3.54
CA ILE A 81 11.30 -6.72 -2.38
C ILE A 81 10.36 -7.76 -1.78
N VAL A 82 9.17 -7.36 -1.33
CA VAL A 82 8.19 -8.28 -0.72
C VAL A 82 7.63 -9.22 -1.79
N GLY A 83 7.33 -8.69 -2.95
CA GLY A 83 6.82 -9.45 -4.09
C GLY A 83 5.31 -9.28 -4.29
N ARG A 84 4.84 -9.60 -5.49
CA ARG A 84 3.42 -9.57 -5.86
C ARG A 84 2.78 -10.94 -5.66
N ILE A 85 1.51 -10.96 -5.31
CA ILE A 85 0.70 -12.18 -5.39
C ILE A 85 0.67 -12.66 -6.84
N LYS A 86 0.84 -13.97 -7.05
CA LYS A 86 0.83 -14.56 -8.40
C LYS A 86 -0.48 -14.22 -9.12
N GLY A 87 -0.36 -13.72 -10.34
CA GLY A 87 -1.50 -13.30 -11.18
C GLY A 87 -1.89 -11.83 -11.01
N VAL A 88 -1.42 -11.12 -9.98
CA VAL A 88 -1.65 -9.69 -9.83
C VAL A 88 -0.68 -8.90 -10.70
N GLU A 89 -1.22 -8.14 -11.65
CA GLU A 89 -0.42 -7.34 -12.58
C GLU A 89 0.17 -6.10 -11.89
N ARG A 90 -0.66 -5.37 -11.13
CA ARG A 90 -0.27 -4.16 -10.41
C ARG A 90 -0.96 -4.11 -9.04
N PRO A 91 -0.22 -3.98 -7.94
CA PRO A 91 -0.82 -3.71 -6.63
C PRO A 91 -1.34 -2.27 -6.58
N PRO A 92 -2.55 -2.04 -6.07
CA PRO A 92 -3.09 -0.71 -5.85
C PRO A 92 -2.73 -0.18 -4.47
N MET A 93 -2.90 1.13 -4.27
CA MET A 93 -3.05 1.72 -2.96
C MET A 93 -4.54 1.73 -2.60
N ALA A 94 -4.89 1.12 -1.47
CA ALA A 94 -6.28 0.85 -1.11
C ALA A 94 -6.61 1.30 0.34
N PRO A 95 -6.70 2.62 0.59
CA PRO A 95 -7.08 3.13 1.90
C PRO A 95 -8.56 2.89 2.20
N LEU A 96 -8.85 2.67 3.47
CA LEU A 96 -10.20 2.66 4.02
C LEU A 96 -10.66 4.11 4.28
N ILE A 97 -11.79 4.49 3.71
CA ILE A 97 -12.37 5.82 3.86
C ILE A 97 -13.63 5.73 4.72
N PRO A 98 -13.71 6.48 5.84
CA PRO A 98 -14.93 6.53 6.64
C PRO A 98 -16.06 7.20 5.85
N THR A 99 -17.25 6.65 5.97
CA THR A 99 -18.48 7.17 5.36
C THR A 99 -19.55 7.38 6.42
N ALA A 100 -20.64 8.04 6.07
CA ALA A 100 -21.75 8.28 7.01
C ALA A 100 -22.38 6.98 7.55
N THR A 101 -22.25 5.87 6.86
CA THR A 101 -22.90 4.60 7.19
C THR A 101 -21.89 3.46 7.44
N GLY A 102 -20.60 3.76 7.51
CA GLY A 102 -19.58 2.73 7.70
C GLY A 102 -18.26 3.08 7.04
N VAL A 103 -17.70 2.16 6.25
CA VAL A 103 -16.41 2.31 5.61
C VAL A 103 -16.47 1.88 4.14
N SER A 104 -15.73 2.56 3.28
CA SER A 104 -15.49 2.19 1.88
C SER A 104 -14.00 2.02 1.61
N LEU A 105 -13.66 1.08 0.74
CA LEU A 105 -12.31 0.90 0.26
C LEU A 105 -12.16 1.65 -1.07
N LEU A 106 -11.29 2.65 -1.12
CA LEU A 106 -10.95 3.37 -2.36
C LEU A 106 -9.78 2.67 -3.05
N VAL A 107 -9.97 2.22 -4.29
CA VAL A 107 -8.97 1.48 -5.08
C VAL A 107 -8.93 2.01 -6.52
N ASP A 108 -7.88 2.54 -7.02
CA ASP A 108 -6.56 2.88 -6.49
C ASP A 108 -6.52 4.33 -6.02
N SER A 109 -5.84 4.59 -4.91
CA SER A 109 -5.70 5.94 -4.37
C SER A 109 -4.37 6.59 -4.80
N GLY A 110 -4.15 6.71 -6.12
CA GLY A 110 -3.02 7.45 -6.69
C GLY A 110 -1.68 6.72 -6.72
N GLY A 111 -1.67 5.41 -6.53
CA GLY A 111 -0.45 4.60 -6.67
C GLY A 111 -0.07 4.31 -8.12
N ASN A 112 -1.04 4.31 -9.02
CA ASN A 112 -0.87 4.03 -10.45
C ASN A 112 -1.45 5.17 -11.29
N VAL A 113 -0.61 5.88 -12.02
CA VAL A 113 -1.03 7.00 -12.87
C VAL A 113 -1.78 6.50 -14.10
N ASP A 114 -1.24 5.48 -14.76
CA ASP A 114 -1.80 4.89 -15.98
C ASP A 114 -2.41 3.52 -15.68
N ALA A 115 -3.70 3.50 -15.36
CA ALA A 115 -4.45 2.27 -15.17
C ALA A 115 -4.97 1.71 -16.51
N ARG A 116 -5.20 0.40 -16.53
CA ARG A 116 -5.82 -0.33 -17.64
C ARG A 116 -7.11 -0.98 -17.16
N PRO A 117 -8.07 -1.33 -18.04
CA PRO A 117 -9.28 -2.04 -17.65
C PRO A 117 -9.00 -3.32 -16.84
N SER A 118 -8.00 -4.12 -17.26
CA SER A 118 -7.60 -5.33 -16.54
C SER A 118 -7.18 -5.06 -15.10
N PHE A 119 -6.51 -3.93 -14.83
CA PHE A 119 -6.10 -3.56 -13.48
C PHE A 119 -7.33 -3.25 -12.61
N LEU A 120 -8.29 -2.45 -13.12
CA LEU A 120 -9.49 -2.08 -12.38
C LEU A 120 -10.31 -3.32 -12.03
N VAL A 121 -10.46 -4.27 -12.95
CA VAL A 121 -11.14 -5.54 -12.69
C VAL A 121 -10.42 -6.36 -11.61
N GLN A 122 -9.08 -6.46 -11.68
CA GLN A 122 -8.30 -7.14 -10.63
C GLN A 122 -8.45 -6.43 -9.27
N TRP A 123 -8.38 -5.11 -9.25
CA TRP A 123 -8.52 -4.32 -8.02
C TRP A 123 -9.92 -4.43 -7.41
N ALA A 124 -10.96 -4.49 -8.23
CA ALA A 124 -12.32 -4.75 -7.77
C ALA A 124 -12.43 -6.11 -7.07
N LYS A 125 -11.86 -7.16 -7.65
CA LYS A 125 -11.80 -8.51 -7.05
C LYS A 125 -10.99 -8.50 -5.74
N MET A 126 -9.81 -7.89 -5.75
CA MET A 126 -8.94 -7.79 -4.55
C MET A 126 -9.64 -7.00 -3.44
N GLY A 127 -10.28 -5.88 -3.79
CA GLY A 127 -11.05 -5.07 -2.84
C GLY A 127 -12.22 -5.82 -2.24
N SER A 128 -12.96 -6.57 -3.04
CA SER A 128 -14.08 -7.41 -2.56
C SER A 128 -13.59 -8.47 -1.57
N ILE A 129 -12.52 -9.19 -1.91
CA ILE A 129 -11.91 -10.20 -1.04
C ILE A 129 -11.45 -9.56 0.28
N TYR A 130 -10.83 -8.38 0.22
CA TYR A 130 -10.37 -7.65 1.40
C TYR A 130 -11.54 -7.24 2.31
N MET A 131 -12.59 -6.64 1.74
CA MET A 131 -13.78 -6.21 2.48
C MET A 131 -14.51 -7.40 3.14
N GLU A 132 -14.58 -8.54 2.46
CA GLU A 132 -15.20 -9.74 3.00
C GLU A 132 -14.38 -10.39 4.12
N ASN A 133 -13.09 -10.60 3.90
CA ASN A 133 -12.28 -11.42 4.80
C ASN A 133 -11.65 -10.62 5.94
N ILE A 134 -11.36 -9.34 5.74
CA ILE A 134 -10.74 -8.50 6.77
C ILE A 134 -11.78 -7.71 7.56
N LEU A 135 -12.81 -7.18 6.87
CA LEU A 135 -13.83 -6.35 7.51
C LEU A 135 -15.16 -7.07 7.76
N GLY A 136 -15.31 -8.31 7.29
CA GLY A 136 -16.52 -9.11 7.48
C GLY A 136 -17.75 -8.58 6.72
N ILE A 137 -17.56 -7.70 5.74
CA ILE A 137 -18.64 -7.11 4.94
C ILE A 137 -19.01 -8.09 3.83
N LYS A 138 -20.10 -8.81 4.01
CA LYS A 138 -20.59 -9.79 3.03
C LYS A 138 -21.12 -9.12 1.77
N ASN A 139 -20.76 -9.67 0.60
CA ASN A 139 -21.20 -9.19 -0.71
C ASN A 139 -20.96 -7.67 -0.90
N PRO A 140 -19.73 -7.18 -0.80
CA PRO A 140 -19.44 -5.78 -0.92
C PRO A 140 -19.82 -5.27 -2.31
N ARG A 141 -20.47 -4.12 -2.36
CA ARG A 141 -20.82 -3.48 -3.63
C ARG A 141 -19.59 -2.80 -4.22
N VAL A 142 -19.37 -3.01 -5.51
CA VAL A 142 -18.31 -2.36 -6.27
C VAL A 142 -18.90 -1.26 -7.14
N ALA A 143 -18.26 -0.10 -7.13
CA ALA A 143 -18.62 1.02 -8.00
C ALA A 143 -17.36 1.58 -8.65
N ILE A 144 -17.49 2.05 -9.89
CA ILE A 144 -16.42 2.79 -10.56
C ILE A 144 -16.69 4.30 -10.36
N VAL A 145 -15.64 5.03 -9.93
CA VAL A 145 -15.74 6.49 -9.79
C VAL A 145 -15.82 7.13 -11.17
N ASN A 146 -16.84 7.92 -11.40
CA ASN A 146 -17.13 8.54 -12.70
C ASN A 146 -17.66 9.97 -12.49
N ILE A 147 -17.76 10.75 -13.58
CA ILE A 147 -18.25 12.13 -13.59
C ILE A 147 -19.78 12.23 -13.67
N GLY A 148 -20.48 11.12 -13.88
CA GLY A 148 -21.94 11.04 -13.98
C GLY A 148 -22.42 9.60 -13.87
N LEU A 149 -23.75 9.43 -13.80
CA LEU A 149 -24.40 8.12 -13.66
C LEU A 149 -24.71 7.45 -15.00
N GLU A 150 -24.74 8.23 -16.07
CA GLU A 150 -25.07 7.74 -17.41
C GLU A 150 -23.94 6.89 -17.98
N GLU A 151 -24.27 5.82 -18.68
CA GLU A 151 -23.28 4.85 -19.23
C GLU A 151 -22.31 5.48 -20.25
N GLU A 152 -22.73 6.52 -20.97
CA GLU A 152 -21.88 7.24 -21.91
C GLU A 152 -20.90 8.23 -21.25
N LYS A 153 -21.06 8.52 -19.96
CA LYS A 153 -20.15 9.41 -19.23
C LYS A 153 -18.83 8.73 -18.90
N GLY A 154 -17.82 9.56 -18.69
CA GLY A 154 -16.49 9.13 -18.30
C GLY A 154 -15.48 9.07 -19.45
N ASN A 155 -14.25 8.83 -19.08
CA ASN A 155 -13.14 8.66 -20.02
C ASN A 155 -13.17 7.25 -20.66
N ALA A 156 -12.24 7.00 -21.59
CA ALA A 156 -12.12 5.70 -22.25
C ALA A 156 -11.95 4.55 -21.27
N LEU A 157 -11.11 4.74 -20.23
CA LEU A 157 -10.87 3.72 -19.21
C LEU A 157 -12.15 3.28 -18.50
N VAL A 158 -13.01 4.23 -18.11
CA VAL A 158 -14.29 3.94 -17.45
C VAL A 158 -15.22 3.18 -18.39
N LYS A 159 -15.34 3.64 -19.64
CA LYS A 159 -16.21 3.02 -20.66
C LYS A 159 -15.79 1.59 -21.01
N GLU A 160 -14.50 1.33 -21.07
CA GLU A 160 -13.96 0.00 -21.34
C GLU A 160 -14.05 -0.93 -20.11
N THR A 161 -13.91 -0.39 -18.91
CA THR A 161 -13.89 -1.19 -17.67
C THR A 161 -15.29 -1.56 -17.20
N TYR A 162 -16.27 -0.67 -17.33
CA TYR A 162 -17.60 -0.85 -16.76
C TYR A 162 -18.31 -2.14 -17.24
N PRO A 163 -18.31 -2.49 -18.54
CA PRO A 163 -18.86 -3.77 -19.00
C PRO A 163 -18.20 -4.98 -18.35
N LEU A 164 -16.86 -4.94 -18.19
CA LEU A 164 -16.09 -6.04 -17.60
C LEU A 164 -16.33 -6.23 -16.08
N LEU A 165 -16.84 -5.20 -15.41
CA LEU A 165 -17.23 -5.31 -14.00
C LEU A 165 -18.65 -5.88 -13.82
N LYS A 166 -19.45 -5.89 -14.87
CA LYS A 166 -20.81 -6.49 -14.88
C LYS A 166 -20.79 -8.02 -15.07
N GLU A 167 -19.70 -8.57 -15.63
CA GLU A 167 -19.47 -10.01 -15.80
C GLU A 167 -19.03 -10.70 -14.49
#